data_e532cd7db8daa32b837995e92cc96820
#
_entry.id   e532cd7db8daa32b837995e92cc96820
#
_cell.length_a   1.000
_cell.length_b   1.000
_cell.length_c   1.000
_cell.angle_alpha   90.00
_cell.angle_beta   90.00
_cell.angle_gamma   90.00
#
_symmetry.space_group_name_H-M   'P 1'
#
loop_
_entity.id
_entity.type
_entity.pdbx_description
1 polymer ?
#
loop_
_entity_poly.entity_id
_entity_poly.type
_entity_poly.pdbx_seq_one_letter_code
_entity_poly.pdbx_strand_id
1 'polypeptide(L)'
;AASGLDLAIMGTSCDAIDEASDRERFEAFARRSGLRMPRGATGTSADDLREAVDHIGFPVLIRPSYVLGGRGMEILANQQQLDGYLKEAYLAPDKPLLVDEYLGHATEIDVDAASDGEEVLVGAIMEHLEEAGIHSGDSTCFIPAQNISEAMLERIAEQTKIIGLGLNIVGCFNIQFAIQGEELYVLEVNPRSSRTVPFVAKASGLPLARIAARITIGQPLKDQDI
;
A
#
# COMPACT_ATOMS: atom_id res chain seq x y z
N ALA A 1 -5.99 -10.03 -19.00
CA ALA A 1 -6.81 -10.12 -20.22
C ALA A 1 -6.19 -9.38 -21.41
N ALA A 2 -5.46 -8.27 -21.18
CA ALA A 2 -4.78 -7.53 -22.28
C ALA A 2 -3.49 -8.20 -22.75
N SER A 3 -2.83 -9.01 -21.91
CA SER A 3 -1.60 -9.72 -22.23
C SER A 3 -1.73 -10.81 -23.31
N GLY A 4 -2.94 -11.19 -23.68
CA GLY A 4 -3.20 -12.13 -24.80
C GLY A 4 -3.54 -11.43 -26.13
N LEU A 5 -3.58 -10.10 -26.12
CA LEU A 5 -3.79 -9.27 -27.30
C LEU A 5 -2.50 -8.48 -27.53
N ASP A 6 -2.05 -8.39 -28.77
CA ASP A 6 -0.87 -7.59 -29.15
C ASP A 6 -1.22 -6.08 -29.11
N LEU A 7 -1.56 -5.59 -27.91
CA LEU A 7 -1.95 -4.21 -27.64
C LEU A 7 -0.89 -3.54 -26.75
N ALA A 8 -0.40 -2.39 -27.19
CA ALA A 8 0.46 -1.57 -26.36
C ALA A 8 -0.33 -1.03 -25.15
N ILE A 9 0.17 -1.31 -23.95
CA ILE A 9 -0.40 -0.77 -22.70
C ILE A 9 0.31 0.55 -22.42
N MET A 10 -0.47 1.61 -22.23
CA MET A 10 0.03 2.91 -21.80
C MET A 10 0.15 2.95 -20.29
N GLY A 11 1.27 3.50 -19.80
CA GLY A 11 1.52 3.59 -18.36
C GLY A 11 2.19 2.34 -17.77
N THR A 12 1.90 2.03 -16.51
CA THR A 12 2.51 0.91 -15.79
C THR A 12 2.18 -0.44 -16.45
N SER A 13 3.19 -1.28 -16.63
CA SER A 13 3.03 -2.60 -17.25
C SER A 13 2.16 -3.55 -16.41
N CYS A 14 1.55 -4.56 -17.05
CA CYS A 14 0.79 -5.60 -16.33
C CYS A 14 1.66 -6.33 -15.31
N ASP A 15 2.92 -6.63 -15.66
CA ASP A 15 3.83 -7.33 -14.74
C ASP A 15 4.16 -6.50 -13.50
N ALA A 16 4.38 -5.19 -13.65
CA ALA A 16 4.57 -4.28 -12.52
C ALA A 16 3.32 -4.14 -11.64
N ILE A 17 2.12 -4.15 -12.25
CA ILE A 17 0.85 -4.16 -11.51
C ILE A 17 0.70 -5.47 -10.75
N ASP A 18 1.01 -6.60 -11.37
CA ASP A 18 0.94 -7.91 -10.73
C ASP A 18 1.97 -8.01 -9.59
N GLU A 19 3.20 -7.49 -9.77
CA GLU A 19 4.22 -7.46 -8.72
C GLU A 19 3.80 -6.61 -7.51
N ALA A 20 3.15 -5.49 -7.74
CA ALA A 20 2.63 -4.63 -6.66
C ALA A 20 1.41 -5.23 -5.95
N SER A 21 0.61 -6.06 -6.65
CA SER A 21 -0.66 -6.59 -6.14
C SER A 21 -0.55 -7.99 -5.55
N ASP A 22 0.40 -8.80 -6.03
CA ASP A 22 0.66 -10.13 -5.51
C ASP A 22 1.52 -10.03 -4.24
N ARG A 23 1.00 -10.58 -3.14
CA ARG A 23 1.65 -10.47 -1.84
C ARG A 23 3.07 -11.03 -1.83
N GLU A 24 3.27 -12.23 -2.35
CA GLU A 24 4.58 -12.90 -2.31
C GLU A 24 5.61 -12.15 -3.16
N ARG A 25 5.20 -11.70 -4.34
CA ARG A 25 6.04 -10.89 -5.22
C ARG A 25 6.39 -9.56 -4.58
N PHE A 26 5.42 -8.88 -3.96
CA PHE A 26 5.66 -7.60 -3.31
C PHE A 26 6.51 -7.73 -2.05
N GLU A 27 6.33 -8.78 -1.23
CA GLU A 27 7.22 -9.07 -0.09
C GLU A 27 8.66 -9.34 -0.55
N ALA A 28 8.84 -10.09 -1.64
CA ALA A 28 10.18 -10.31 -2.22
C ALA A 28 10.80 -8.99 -2.73
N PHE A 29 10.00 -8.13 -3.36
CA PHE A 29 10.41 -6.79 -3.75
C PHE A 29 10.81 -5.94 -2.54
N ALA A 30 9.96 -5.85 -1.53
CA ALA A 30 10.22 -5.06 -0.31
C ALA A 30 11.53 -5.51 0.37
N ARG A 31 11.72 -6.82 0.51
CA ARG A 31 12.93 -7.40 1.13
C ARG A 31 14.21 -7.03 0.37
N ARG A 32 14.23 -7.17 -0.97
CA ARG A 32 15.42 -6.83 -1.78
C ARG A 32 15.69 -5.33 -1.84
N SER A 33 14.65 -4.52 -1.61
CA SER A 33 14.73 -3.05 -1.60
C SER A 33 14.97 -2.46 -0.21
N GLY A 34 15.14 -3.29 0.83
CA GLY A 34 15.35 -2.84 2.19
C GLY A 34 14.14 -2.15 2.83
N LEU A 35 12.94 -2.39 2.29
CA LEU A 35 11.69 -1.87 2.82
C LEU A 35 11.14 -2.81 3.89
N ARG A 36 10.50 -2.25 4.90
CA ARG A 36 9.86 -3.02 5.96
C ARG A 36 8.36 -3.15 5.67
N MET A 37 7.82 -4.33 5.84
CA MET A 37 6.39 -4.63 5.82
C MET A 37 5.97 -5.25 7.15
N PRO A 38 4.70 -5.14 7.56
CA PRO A 38 4.17 -5.96 8.64
C PRO A 38 4.40 -7.45 8.34
N ARG A 39 4.76 -8.23 9.34
CA ARG A 39 4.85 -9.69 9.18
C ARG A 39 3.48 -10.22 8.81
N GLY A 40 3.43 -11.19 7.93
CA GLY A 40 2.16 -11.73 7.51
C GLY A 40 2.28 -13.11 6.89
N ALA A 41 1.16 -13.80 6.83
CA ALA A 41 1.03 -15.10 6.21
C ALA A 41 -0.37 -15.27 5.60
N THR A 42 -0.50 -16.27 4.74
CA THR A 42 -1.77 -16.63 4.11
C THR A 42 -2.17 -18.02 4.56
N GLY A 43 -3.43 -18.21 4.93
CA GLY A 43 -3.95 -19.52 5.31
C GLY A 43 -5.28 -19.85 4.67
N THR A 44 -5.49 -21.12 4.33
CA THR A 44 -6.73 -21.65 3.76
C THR A 44 -7.45 -22.62 4.69
N SER A 45 -6.79 -23.00 5.77
CA SER A 45 -7.31 -23.89 6.80
C SER A 45 -7.14 -23.28 8.20
N ALA A 46 -7.85 -23.82 9.18
CA ALA A 46 -7.71 -23.41 10.58
C ALA A 46 -6.30 -23.66 11.13
N ASP A 47 -5.65 -24.73 10.66
CA ASP A 47 -4.30 -25.08 11.11
C ASP A 47 -3.26 -24.12 10.50
N ASP A 48 -3.39 -23.75 9.21
CA ASP A 48 -2.54 -22.73 8.59
C ASP A 48 -2.64 -21.40 9.35
N LEU A 49 -3.85 -21.00 9.73
CA LEU A 49 -4.07 -19.74 10.45
C LEU A 49 -3.49 -19.77 11.87
N ARG A 50 -3.57 -20.89 12.57
CA ARG A 50 -2.89 -21.06 13.88
C ARG A 50 -1.39 -20.97 13.76
N GLU A 51 -0.81 -21.69 12.78
CA GLU A 51 0.64 -21.64 12.52
C GLU A 51 1.09 -20.21 12.16
N ALA A 52 0.32 -19.51 11.33
CA ALA A 52 0.58 -18.12 11.00
C ALA A 52 0.59 -17.21 12.24
N VAL A 53 -0.42 -17.34 13.10
CA VAL A 53 -0.52 -16.55 14.34
C VAL A 53 0.59 -16.90 15.33
N ASP A 54 0.96 -18.17 15.46
CA ASP A 54 2.07 -18.61 16.33
C ASP A 54 3.41 -18.02 15.86
N HIS A 55 3.59 -17.87 14.54
CA HIS A 55 4.80 -17.27 13.96
C HIS A 55 4.82 -15.74 14.11
N ILE A 56 3.70 -15.07 13.90
CA ILE A 56 3.57 -13.60 13.94
C ILE A 56 3.49 -13.10 15.38
N GLY A 57 2.69 -13.76 16.23
CA GLY A 57 2.34 -13.32 17.57
C GLY A 57 1.15 -12.36 17.58
N PHE A 58 0.42 -12.34 18.73
CA PHE A 58 -0.68 -11.39 18.93
C PHE A 58 -0.18 -9.97 19.24
N PRO A 59 -0.96 -8.93 18.90
CA PRO A 59 -2.23 -8.97 18.15
C PRO A 59 -2.02 -9.15 16.64
N VAL A 60 -2.99 -9.78 15.98
CA VAL A 60 -2.99 -9.97 14.52
C VAL A 60 -4.25 -9.38 13.89
N LEU A 61 -4.14 -8.96 12.64
CA LEU A 61 -5.24 -8.58 11.78
C LEU A 61 -5.54 -9.73 10.81
N ILE A 62 -6.76 -10.27 10.84
CA ILE A 62 -7.20 -11.27 9.85
C ILE A 62 -8.15 -10.61 8.86
N ARG A 63 -7.94 -10.90 7.58
CA ARG A 63 -8.78 -10.38 6.49
C ARG A 63 -8.87 -11.35 5.32
N PRO A 64 -10.00 -11.41 4.60
CA PRO A 64 -10.08 -12.16 3.35
C PRO A 64 -9.17 -11.54 2.27
N SER A 65 -8.51 -12.37 1.46
CA SER A 65 -7.57 -11.93 0.42
C SER A 65 -8.20 -11.08 -0.69
N TYR A 66 -9.52 -11.18 -0.88
CA TYR A 66 -10.24 -10.58 -2.02
C TYR A 66 -11.38 -9.64 -1.60
N VAL A 67 -11.27 -8.94 -0.48
CA VAL A 67 -12.31 -8.01 -0.03
C VAL A 67 -11.89 -6.58 -0.24
N LEU A 68 -12.73 -5.81 -0.97
CA LEU A 68 -12.57 -4.38 -1.15
C LEU A 68 -13.15 -3.61 0.06
N GLY A 69 -12.42 -2.60 0.52
CA GLY A 69 -12.92 -1.63 1.49
C GLY A 69 -13.01 -2.13 2.93
N GLY A 70 -12.07 -2.98 3.37
CA GLY A 70 -11.94 -3.35 4.79
C GLY A 70 -13.05 -4.25 5.38
N ARG A 71 -13.97 -4.74 4.56
CA ARG A 71 -15.05 -5.62 5.03
C ARG A 71 -14.48 -6.99 5.45
N GLY A 72 -14.87 -7.44 6.65
CA GLY A 72 -14.45 -8.74 7.19
C GLY A 72 -13.04 -8.75 7.75
N MET A 73 -12.44 -7.58 8.00
CA MET A 73 -11.22 -7.46 8.79
C MET A 73 -11.56 -7.57 10.28
N GLU A 74 -10.77 -8.34 11.02
CA GLU A 74 -10.92 -8.49 12.46
C GLU A 74 -9.56 -8.50 13.15
N ILE A 75 -9.45 -7.73 14.24
CA ILE A 75 -8.25 -7.68 15.06
C ILE A 75 -8.42 -8.70 16.18
N LEU A 76 -7.52 -9.67 16.24
CA LEU A 76 -7.50 -10.69 17.27
C LEU A 76 -6.34 -10.45 18.24
N ALA A 77 -6.67 -10.23 19.50
CA ALA A 77 -5.69 -9.87 20.51
C ALA A 77 -5.15 -11.08 21.30
N ASN A 78 -5.78 -12.25 21.19
CA ASN A 78 -5.42 -13.45 21.96
C ASN A 78 -5.99 -14.73 21.36
N GLN A 79 -5.53 -15.87 21.87
CA GLN A 79 -5.94 -17.20 21.41
C GLN A 79 -7.45 -17.45 21.51
N GLN A 80 -8.11 -16.95 22.56
CA GLN A 80 -9.55 -17.15 22.73
C GLN A 80 -10.36 -16.49 21.59
N GLN A 81 -9.93 -15.30 21.15
CA GLN A 81 -10.54 -14.61 20.00
C GLN A 81 -10.27 -15.36 18.70
N LEU A 82 -9.05 -15.87 18.50
CA LEU A 82 -8.73 -16.70 17.35
C LEU A 82 -9.60 -17.96 17.29
N ASP A 83 -9.74 -18.67 18.41
CA ASP A 83 -10.59 -19.89 18.46
C ASP A 83 -12.07 -19.56 18.23
N GLY A 84 -12.55 -18.40 18.66
CA GLY A 84 -13.88 -17.88 18.33
C GLY A 84 -14.05 -17.62 16.85
N TYR A 85 -13.13 -16.87 16.27
CA TYR A 85 -13.11 -16.53 14.85
C TYR A 85 -13.12 -17.79 13.96
N LEU A 86 -12.24 -18.76 14.26
CA LEU A 86 -12.13 -19.99 13.47
C LEU A 86 -13.39 -20.88 13.50
N LYS A 87 -14.26 -20.75 14.50
CA LYS A 87 -15.55 -21.46 14.57
C LYS A 87 -16.59 -20.89 13.62
N GLU A 88 -16.51 -19.58 13.36
CA GLU A 88 -17.49 -18.84 12.56
C GLU A 88 -16.99 -18.55 11.14
N ALA A 89 -15.66 -18.58 10.95
CA ALA A 89 -15.04 -18.27 9.65
C ALA A 89 -15.37 -19.33 8.61
N TYR A 90 -15.81 -18.87 7.44
CA TYR A 90 -15.92 -19.72 6.26
C TYR A 90 -14.53 -19.87 5.61
N LEU A 91 -13.88 -20.98 5.88
CA LEU A 91 -12.59 -21.34 5.30
C LEU A 91 -12.80 -22.16 4.04
N ALA A 92 -12.21 -21.74 2.94
CA ALA A 92 -12.25 -22.47 1.68
C ALA A 92 -10.90 -22.38 0.96
N PRO A 93 -10.45 -23.46 0.27
CA PRO A 93 -9.16 -23.47 -0.42
C PRO A 93 -9.01 -22.38 -1.48
N ASP A 94 -10.11 -21.94 -2.08
CA ASP A 94 -10.17 -20.89 -3.09
C ASP A 94 -10.33 -19.48 -2.51
N LYS A 95 -10.43 -19.34 -1.19
CA LYS A 95 -10.62 -18.08 -0.47
C LYS A 95 -9.67 -17.95 0.72
N PRO A 96 -8.37 -17.76 0.46
CA PRO A 96 -7.40 -17.66 1.52
C PRO A 96 -7.67 -16.42 2.39
N LEU A 97 -7.37 -16.55 3.69
CA LEU A 97 -7.32 -15.45 4.62
C LEU A 97 -5.88 -14.97 4.80
N LEU A 98 -5.70 -13.67 4.89
CA LEU A 98 -4.45 -13.04 5.26
C LEU A 98 -4.43 -12.83 6.76
N VAL A 99 -3.31 -13.16 7.38
CA VAL A 99 -3.00 -12.88 8.79
C VAL A 99 -1.82 -11.93 8.79
N ASP A 100 -2.04 -10.72 9.27
CA ASP A 100 -1.01 -9.70 9.32
C ASP A 100 -0.73 -9.30 10.78
N GLU A 101 0.53 -8.95 11.09
CA GLU A 101 0.89 -8.26 12.32
C GLU A 101 0.06 -6.98 12.45
N TYR A 102 -0.66 -6.84 13.56
CA TYR A 102 -1.41 -5.62 13.80
C TYR A 102 -0.50 -4.53 14.38
N LEU A 103 -0.35 -3.44 13.66
CA LEU A 103 0.44 -2.29 14.08
C LEU A 103 -0.42 -1.36 14.96
N GLY A 104 -0.61 -1.72 16.23
CA GLY A 104 -1.40 -0.92 17.18
C GLY A 104 -0.81 0.49 17.36
N HIS A 105 -1.69 1.50 17.42
CA HIS A 105 -1.32 2.92 17.56
C HIS A 105 -0.36 3.45 16.50
N ALA A 106 -0.33 2.82 15.32
CA ALA A 106 0.44 3.33 14.20
C ALA A 106 -0.30 4.49 13.53
N THR A 107 0.46 5.49 13.10
CA THR A 107 -0.05 6.58 12.25
C THR A 107 0.00 6.14 10.80
N GLU A 108 -1.13 6.15 10.10
CA GLU A 108 -1.18 5.84 8.68
C GLU A 108 -0.84 7.06 7.84
N ILE A 109 -0.09 6.83 6.77
CA ILE A 109 0.36 7.84 5.83
C ILE A 109 -0.02 7.41 4.42
N ASP A 110 -0.74 8.26 3.71
CA ASP A 110 -0.98 8.12 2.28
C ASP A 110 -0.02 9.00 1.49
N VAL A 111 0.61 8.44 0.45
CA VAL A 111 1.47 9.20 -0.46
C VAL A 111 0.95 9.08 -1.87
N ASP A 112 0.66 10.21 -2.50
CA ASP A 112 0.38 10.28 -3.94
C ASP A 112 1.61 10.79 -4.68
N ALA A 113 2.00 10.06 -5.71
CA ALA A 113 3.18 10.34 -6.51
C ALA A 113 2.96 10.05 -8.00
N ALA A 114 3.89 10.50 -8.83
CA ALA A 114 3.99 10.14 -10.24
C ALA A 114 5.41 9.73 -10.58
N SER A 115 5.56 8.75 -11.47
CA SER A 115 6.85 8.27 -11.96
C SER A 115 6.82 8.16 -13.49
N ASP A 116 7.95 8.48 -14.13
CA ASP A 116 8.16 8.24 -15.56
C ASP A 116 9.08 7.03 -15.83
N GLY A 117 9.46 6.29 -14.78
CA GLY A 117 10.38 5.17 -14.81
C GLY A 117 11.86 5.56 -14.62
N GLU A 118 12.20 6.85 -14.74
CA GLU A 118 13.55 7.40 -14.48
C GLU A 118 13.56 8.27 -13.23
N GLU A 119 12.50 9.03 -13.01
CA GLU A 119 12.33 9.95 -11.89
C GLU A 119 10.97 9.74 -11.20
N VAL A 120 10.89 10.15 -9.93
CA VAL A 120 9.66 10.13 -9.12
C VAL A 120 9.41 11.51 -8.54
N LEU A 121 8.21 12.02 -8.80
CA LEU A 121 7.66 13.23 -8.21
C LEU A 121 6.70 12.85 -7.08
N VAL A 122 7.05 13.16 -5.85
CA VAL A 122 6.14 13.03 -4.70
C VAL A 122 5.18 14.22 -4.71
N GLY A 123 3.90 13.93 -4.91
CA GLY A 123 2.87 14.96 -4.99
C GLY A 123 2.43 15.47 -3.62
N ALA A 124 2.23 14.54 -2.68
CA ALA A 124 1.93 14.85 -1.29
C ALA A 124 2.18 13.66 -0.37
N ILE A 125 2.52 13.96 0.87
CA ILE A 125 2.52 13.06 2.02
C ILE A 125 1.38 13.50 2.92
N MET A 126 0.39 12.64 3.12
CA MET A 126 -0.83 12.91 3.87
C MET A 126 -0.84 12.08 5.15
N GLU A 127 -1.00 12.74 6.28
CA GLU A 127 -1.13 12.10 7.59
C GLU A 127 -2.59 11.85 7.91
N HIS A 128 -2.94 10.62 8.30
CA HIS A 128 -4.28 10.28 8.76
C HIS A 128 -4.47 10.67 10.23
N LEU A 129 -5.64 11.17 10.54
CA LEU A 129 -6.03 11.47 11.92
C LEU A 129 -6.44 10.21 12.68
N GLU A 130 -7.09 9.30 11.99
CA GLU A 130 -7.52 8.01 12.52
C GLU A 130 -6.34 7.04 12.61
N GLU A 131 -6.42 6.08 13.55
CA GLU A 131 -5.40 5.02 13.69
C GLU A 131 -5.34 4.13 12.45
N ALA A 132 -4.18 3.54 12.19
CA ALA A 132 -3.98 2.59 11.09
C ALA A 132 -4.97 1.43 11.14
N GLY A 133 -5.47 1.05 9.95
CA GLY A 133 -6.47 0.01 9.77
C GLY A 133 -7.88 0.54 9.47
N ILE A 134 -8.10 1.86 9.50
CA ILE A 134 -9.32 2.48 8.99
C ILE A 134 -9.11 2.79 7.52
N HIS A 135 -10.09 2.39 6.68
CA HIS A 135 -9.97 2.59 5.24
C HIS A 135 -9.78 4.07 4.90
N SER A 136 -8.79 4.38 4.06
CA SER A 136 -8.40 5.76 3.70
C SER A 136 -9.55 6.62 3.14
N GLY A 137 -10.60 6.00 2.58
CA GLY A 137 -11.80 6.68 2.13
C GLY A 137 -12.71 7.19 3.25
N ASP A 138 -12.53 6.69 4.47
CA ASP A 138 -13.31 7.05 5.66
C ASP A 138 -12.45 7.83 6.68
N SER A 139 -11.19 8.09 6.34
CA SER A 139 -10.23 8.79 7.20
C SER A 139 -10.10 10.26 6.85
N THR A 140 -9.84 11.08 7.86
CA THR A 140 -9.48 12.49 7.72
C THR A 140 -7.97 12.60 7.52
N CYS A 141 -7.54 13.33 6.47
CA CYS A 141 -6.12 13.50 6.17
C CYS A 141 -5.68 14.95 6.33
N PHE A 142 -4.48 15.15 6.88
CA PHE A 142 -3.78 16.42 6.87
C PHE A 142 -2.80 16.52 5.71
N ILE A 143 -2.83 17.67 5.03
CA ILE A 143 -1.85 18.04 4.00
C ILE A 143 -1.41 19.50 4.26
N PRO A 144 -0.13 19.78 4.47
CA PRO A 144 0.97 18.84 4.75
C PRO A 144 0.79 18.07 6.06
N ALA A 145 1.50 16.93 6.23
CA ALA A 145 1.55 16.21 7.50
C ALA A 145 1.99 17.13 8.66
N GLN A 146 1.35 16.99 9.83
CA GLN A 146 1.50 17.94 10.94
C GLN A 146 2.36 17.40 12.09
N ASN A 147 2.26 16.08 12.36
CA ASN A 147 2.88 15.45 13.52
C ASN A 147 4.05 14.53 13.15
N ILE A 148 4.48 14.57 11.90
CA ILE A 148 5.57 13.74 11.38
C ILE A 148 6.87 14.53 11.37
N SER A 149 7.95 13.97 11.90
CA SER A 149 9.26 14.63 11.90
C SER A 149 9.80 14.79 10.47
N GLU A 150 10.60 15.83 10.24
CA GLU A 150 11.24 16.08 8.94
C GLU A 150 12.06 14.88 8.45
N ALA A 151 12.83 14.24 9.34
CA ALA A 151 13.60 13.05 9.02
C ALA A 151 12.71 11.87 8.56
N MET A 152 11.52 11.72 9.15
CA MET A 152 10.58 10.69 8.73
C MET A 152 9.91 11.05 7.40
N LEU A 153 9.60 12.32 7.15
CA LEU A 153 9.08 12.78 5.86
C LEU A 153 10.10 12.54 4.73
N GLU A 154 11.39 12.81 4.98
CA GLU A 154 12.47 12.50 4.04
C GLU A 154 12.56 11.01 3.77
N ARG A 155 12.49 10.17 4.81
CA ARG A 155 12.51 8.71 4.69
C ARG A 155 11.31 8.17 3.89
N ILE A 156 10.11 8.73 4.10
CA ILE A 156 8.91 8.40 3.31
C ILE A 156 9.12 8.76 1.84
N ALA A 157 9.62 9.96 1.57
CA ALA A 157 9.88 10.42 0.20
C ALA A 157 10.94 9.55 -0.50
N GLU A 158 12.01 9.16 0.21
CA GLU A 158 13.03 8.25 -0.30
C GLU A 158 12.46 6.86 -0.62
N GLN A 159 11.72 6.26 0.31
CA GLN A 159 11.08 4.98 0.07
C GLN A 159 10.06 5.02 -1.07
N THR A 160 9.33 6.14 -1.20
CA THR A 160 8.42 6.36 -2.34
C THR A 160 9.16 6.32 -3.68
N LYS A 161 10.35 6.91 -3.76
CA LYS A 161 11.21 6.86 -4.96
C LYS A 161 11.72 5.44 -5.22
N ILE A 162 12.21 4.75 -4.20
CA ILE A 162 12.66 3.35 -4.31
C ILE A 162 11.55 2.46 -4.87
N ILE A 163 10.32 2.62 -4.37
CA ILE A 163 9.16 1.85 -4.81
C ILE A 163 8.78 2.19 -6.26
N GLY A 164 8.64 3.48 -6.58
CA GLY A 164 8.24 3.92 -7.91
C GLY A 164 9.19 3.45 -9.01
N LEU A 165 10.50 3.58 -8.77
CA LEU A 165 11.54 3.15 -9.71
C LEU A 165 11.72 1.63 -9.71
N GLY A 166 11.74 1.00 -8.54
CA GLY A 166 11.99 -0.43 -8.41
C GLY A 166 10.89 -1.30 -8.98
N LEU A 167 9.64 -0.83 -8.98
CA LEU A 167 8.50 -1.48 -9.63
C LEU A 167 8.30 -1.01 -11.08
N ASN A 168 9.17 -0.15 -11.63
CA ASN A 168 9.02 0.43 -12.97
C ASN A 168 7.63 1.06 -13.21
N ILE A 169 7.13 1.84 -12.24
CA ILE A 169 5.83 2.49 -12.35
C ILE A 169 5.91 3.64 -13.36
N VAL A 170 4.90 3.73 -14.24
CA VAL A 170 4.76 4.81 -15.21
C VAL A 170 3.37 5.45 -15.08
N GLY A 171 3.33 6.69 -14.62
CA GLY A 171 2.09 7.42 -14.32
C GLY A 171 1.91 7.66 -12.82
N CYS A 172 0.66 7.89 -12.39
CA CYS A 172 0.34 8.03 -10.96
C CYS A 172 0.46 6.71 -10.21
N PHE A 173 0.84 6.82 -8.94
CA PHE A 173 0.71 5.73 -7.98
C PHE A 173 0.47 6.26 -6.58
N ASN A 174 -0.07 5.40 -5.72
CA ASN A 174 -0.33 5.68 -4.33
C ASN A 174 0.36 4.63 -3.46
N ILE A 175 0.91 5.05 -2.34
CA ILE A 175 1.50 4.16 -1.34
C ILE A 175 0.85 4.45 0.00
N GLN A 176 0.47 3.38 0.69
CA GLN A 176 0.06 3.45 2.09
C GLN A 176 1.22 2.97 2.97
N PHE A 177 1.62 3.84 3.89
CA PHE A 177 2.61 3.54 4.92
C PHE A 177 1.95 3.55 6.30
N ALA A 178 2.61 2.92 7.26
CA ALA A 178 2.32 3.07 8.67
C ALA A 178 3.60 3.40 9.44
N ILE A 179 3.49 4.32 10.39
CA ILE A 179 4.57 4.68 11.30
C ILE A 179 4.22 4.14 12.69
N GLN A 180 5.05 3.25 13.22
CA GLN A 180 4.93 2.77 14.60
C GLN A 180 6.23 3.08 15.35
N GLY A 181 6.18 4.04 16.26
CA GLY A 181 7.37 4.58 16.90
C GLY A 181 8.29 5.26 15.86
N GLU A 182 9.51 4.76 15.70
CA GLU A 182 10.47 5.24 14.71
C GLU A 182 10.53 4.37 13.45
N GLU A 183 9.69 3.34 13.36
CA GLU A 183 9.68 2.39 12.25
C GLU A 183 8.64 2.76 11.21
N LEU A 184 9.07 2.71 9.94
CA LEU A 184 8.23 2.95 8.77
C LEU A 184 7.95 1.62 8.07
N TYR A 185 6.67 1.31 7.88
CA TYR A 185 6.19 0.11 7.21
C TYR A 185 5.45 0.47 5.93
N VAL A 186 5.70 -0.27 4.86
CA VAL A 186 4.88 -0.22 3.65
C VAL A 186 3.70 -1.19 3.83
N LEU A 187 2.48 -0.68 3.70
CA LEU A 187 1.26 -1.48 3.80
C LEU A 187 0.78 -1.95 2.43
N GLU A 188 0.72 -1.02 1.47
CA GLU A 188 0.16 -1.27 0.14
C GLU A 188 0.73 -0.30 -0.89
N VAL A 189 0.90 -0.78 -2.12
CA VAL A 189 1.26 0.04 -3.28
C VAL A 189 0.20 -0.14 -4.36
N ASN A 190 -0.36 0.97 -4.80
CA ASN A 190 -1.35 1.03 -5.85
C ASN A 190 -0.75 1.71 -7.09
N PRO A 191 -0.31 0.99 -8.13
CA PRO A 191 0.31 1.58 -9.33
C PRO A 191 -0.75 2.18 -10.27
N ARG A 192 -1.56 3.05 -9.74
CA ARG A 192 -2.67 3.76 -10.39
C ARG A 192 -3.00 5.04 -9.63
N SER A 193 -3.77 5.94 -10.26
CA SER A 193 -4.31 7.11 -9.56
C SER A 193 -5.18 6.71 -8.37
N SER A 194 -5.01 7.43 -7.28
CA SER A 194 -5.84 7.33 -6.07
C SER A 194 -7.04 8.29 -6.15
N ARG A 195 -7.95 8.15 -5.19
CA ARG A 195 -9.07 9.09 -5.02
C ARG A 195 -8.62 10.45 -4.49
N THR A 196 -7.47 10.51 -3.85
CA THR A 196 -6.89 11.71 -3.26
C THR A 196 -6.18 12.62 -4.27
N VAL A 197 -5.81 12.11 -5.45
CA VAL A 197 -5.11 12.89 -6.50
C VAL A 197 -5.77 14.23 -6.82
N PRO A 198 -7.11 14.34 -7.02
CA PRO A 198 -7.75 15.63 -7.27
C PRO A 198 -7.67 16.59 -6.08
N PHE A 199 -7.73 16.05 -4.86
CA PHE A 199 -7.56 16.82 -3.62
C PHE A 199 -6.12 17.32 -3.47
N VAL A 200 -5.14 16.41 -3.63
CA VAL A 200 -3.70 16.74 -3.62
C VAL A 200 -3.40 17.83 -4.62
N ALA A 201 -3.87 17.71 -5.85
CA ALA A 201 -3.62 18.70 -6.90
C ALA A 201 -4.15 20.09 -6.53
N LYS A 202 -5.29 20.17 -5.85
CA LYS A 202 -5.86 21.46 -5.40
C LYS A 202 -5.15 22.01 -4.19
N ALA A 203 -4.79 21.17 -3.23
CA ALA A 203 -4.18 21.60 -1.98
C ALA A 203 -2.71 22.04 -2.17
N SER A 204 -1.94 21.32 -2.99
CA SER A 204 -0.52 21.62 -3.27
C SER A 204 -0.31 22.60 -4.43
N GLY A 205 -1.32 22.77 -5.30
CA GLY A 205 -1.16 23.49 -6.58
C GLY A 205 -0.48 22.67 -7.67
N LEU A 206 -0.06 21.43 -7.37
CA LEU A 206 0.64 20.53 -8.27
C LEU A 206 -0.38 19.72 -9.11
N PRO A 207 -0.48 19.91 -10.43
CA PRO A 207 -1.48 19.22 -11.26
C PRO A 207 -1.10 17.77 -11.56
N LEU A 208 -1.02 16.92 -10.50
CA LEU A 208 -0.45 15.57 -10.54
C LEU A 208 -1.11 14.68 -11.62
N ALA A 209 -2.43 14.76 -11.79
CA ALA A 209 -3.14 13.99 -12.83
C ALA A 209 -2.70 14.41 -14.24
N ARG A 210 -2.48 15.70 -14.49
CA ARG A 210 -2.01 16.20 -15.79
C ARG A 210 -0.57 15.78 -16.05
N ILE A 211 0.28 15.83 -15.03
CA ILE A 211 1.67 15.38 -15.09
C ILE A 211 1.72 13.90 -15.46
N ALA A 212 0.97 13.08 -14.74
CA ALA A 212 0.90 11.64 -15.01
C ALA A 212 0.35 11.31 -16.40
N ALA A 213 -0.67 12.02 -16.86
CA ALA A 213 -1.20 11.84 -18.21
C ALA A 213 -0.14 12.15 -19.29
N ARG A 214 0.68 13.18 -19.09
CA ARG A 214 1.81 13.49 -20.00
C ARG A 214 2.87 12.41 -19.98
N ILE A 215 3.21 11.88 -18.79
CA ILE A 215 4.13 10.76 -18.65
C ILE A 215 3.65 9.57 -19.47
N THR A 216 2.37 9.20 -19.38
CA THR A 216 1.83 8.02 -20.09
C THR A 216 1.84 8.15 -21.61
N ILE A 217 1.92 9.36 -22.14
CA ILE A 217 2.10 9.62 -23.59
C ILE A 217 3.56 9.89 -24.00
N GLY A 218 4.51 9.65 -23.06
CA GLY A 218 5.95 9.70 -23.35
C GLY A 218 6.62 11.05 -23.10
N GLN A 219 5.99 11.98 -22.37
CA GLN A 219 6.64 13.22 -21.93
C GLN A 219 7.23 13.02 -20.51
N PRO A 220 8.55 12.88 -20.34
CA PRO A 220 9.16 12.63 -19.04
C PRO A 220 9.04 13.83 -18.10
N LEU A 221 9.24 13.59 -16.80
CA LEU A 221 9.13 14.62 -15.75
C LEU A 221 10.05 15.81 -16.01
N LYS A 222 11.29 15.56 -16.42
CA LYS A 222 12.31 16.59 -16.72
C LYS A 222 11.91 17.56 -17.83
N ASP A 223 10.98 17.19 -18.72
CA ASP A 223 10.51 18.01 -19.84
C ASP A 223 9.16 18.69 -19.52
N GLN A 224 8.71 18.65 -18.27
CA GLN A 224 7.48 19.27 -17.82
C GLN A 224 7.78 20.49 -16.93
N ASP A 225 7.05 21.57 -17.15
CA ASP A 225 7.06 22.73 -16.23
C ASP A 225 6.27 22.36 -14.97
N ILE A 226 6.99 22.03 -13.88
CA ILE A 226 6.46 21.57 -12.60
C ILE A 226 6.85 22.55 -11.49
#